data_87b611175e8c20d285a92ca2495535fc
#
_entry.id   87b611175e8c20d285a92ca2495535fc
#
_cell.length_a   1.000
_cell.length_b   1.000
_cell.length_c   1.000
_cell.angle_alpha   90.00
_cell.angle_beta   90.00
_cell.angle_gamma   90.00
#
_symmetry.space_group_name_H-M   'P 1'
#
loop_
_entity.id
_entity.type
_entity.pdbx_description
1 polymer ?
#
loop_
_entity_poly.entity_id
_entity_poly.type
_entity_poly.pdbx_seq_one_letter_code
_entity_poly.pdbx_strand_id
1 'polypeptide(L)'
;MLDTRKYKRLSKEYHIEYGPISALFSENNLKSTRVKNVSGGGVLFGADEELLPGSQIILSIHVTGWRQADGTFIPVVDSKSELCLKAIAEIVRVEHDPELGYYRTGARFVGRVH
;
A
#
# COMPACT_ATOMS: atom_id res chain seq x y z
N MET A 1 -29.17 12.47 0.57
CA MET A 1 -29.49 11.43 1.56
C MET A 1 -28.64 11.60 2.80
N LEU A 2 -29.24 11.42 3.92
CA LEU A 2 -28.50 11.49 5.15
C LEU A 2 -27.57 10.30 5.27
N ASP A 3 -26.38 10.59 5.78
CA ASP A 3 -25.47 9.55 6.18
C ASP A 3 -26.02 8.92 7.44
N THR A 4 -26.40 7.66 7.35
CA THR A 4 -26.99 6.96 8.49
C THR A 4 -25.95 6.42 9.46
N ARG A 5 -24.68 6.59 9.16
CA ARG A 5 -23.64 6.16 10.08
C ARG A 5 -23.67 7.03 11.32
N LYS A 6 -23.55 6.38 12.45
CA LYS A 6 -23.65 7.07 13.74
C LYS A 6 -22.33 7.62 14.23
N TYR A 7 -21.23 7.32 13.55
CA TYR A 7 -19.91 7.73 13.96
C TYR A 7 -19.16 8.25 12.75
N LYS A 8 -18.13 9.01 13.02
CA LYS A 8 -17.33 9.61 11.97
C LYS A 8 -16.61 8.54 11.17
N ARG A 9 -16.56 8.77 9.87
CA ARG A 9 -15.85 7.90 8.96
C ARG A 9 -14.36 8.16 9.09
N LEU A 10 -13.61 7.08 9.26
CA LEU A 10 -12.16 7.14 9.31
C LEU A 10 -11.60 6.37 8.13
N SER A 11 -10.58 6.95 7.50
CA SER A 11 -9.83 6.30 6.44
C SER A 11 -8.43 6.03 6.94
N LYS A 12 -7.94 4.82 6.74
CA LYS A 12 -6.58 4.48 7.13
C LYS A 12 -5.60 5.13 6.18
N GLU A 13 -4.53 5.67 6.73
CA GLU A 13 -3.41 6.16 5.94
C GLU A 13 -2.30 5.13 5.97
N TYR A 14 -1.70 4.89 4.82
CA TYR A 14 -0.72 3.83 4.66
C TYR A 14 0.58 4.39 4.12
N HIS A 15 1.66 3.77 4.55
CA HIS A 15 2.96 3.90 3.91
C HIS A 15 3.32 2.54 3.35
N ILE A 16 3.64 2.48 2.07
CA ILE A 16 3.97 1.22 1.41
C ILE A 16 5.38 1.27 0.89
N GLU A 17 6.11 0.19 1.16
CA GLU A 17 7.39 -0.06 0.54
C GLU A 17 7.28 -1.35 -0.27
N TYR A 18 7.99 -1.41 -1.38
CA TYR A 18 7.98 -2.60 -2.22
C TYR A 18 9.40 -2.92 -2.68
N GLY A 19 9.62 -4.16 -3.03
CA GLY A 19 10.89 -4.59 -3.53
C GLY A 19 10.80 -5.94 -4.20
N PRO A 20 11.91 -6.40 -4.78
CA PRO A 20 11.91 -7.71 -5.43
C PRO A 20 11.72 -8.82 -4.41
N ILE A 21 11.33 -9.98 -4.89
CA ILE A 21 11.11 -11.14 -4.02
C ILE A 21 12.39 -11.49 -3.23
N SER A 22 13.55 -11.19 -3.80
CA SER A 22 14.82 -11.41 -3.11
C SER A 22 14.99 -10.56 -1.87
N ALA A 23 14.19 -9.52 -1.70
CA ALA A 23 14.22 -8.68 -0.52
C ALA A 23 13.43 -9.28 0.66
N LEU A 24 12.95 -10.52 0.53
CA LEU A 24 12.16 -11.17 1.56
C LEU A 24 12.89 -11.21 2.90
N PHE A 25 14.20 -11.42 2.87
CA PHE A 25 15.02 -11.53 4.08
C PHE A 25 15.86 -10.29 4.33
N SER A 26 15.66 -9.22 3.55
CA SER A 26 16.40 -7.99 3.71
C SER A 26 15.50 -6.83 3.32
N GLU A 27 15.34 -5.88 4.22
CA GLU A 27 14.50 -4.73 3.97
C GLU A 27 15.26 -3.55 3.37
N ASN A 28 16.55 -3.73 3.11
CA ASN A 28 17.40 -2.63 2.66
C ASN A 28 17.13 -2.20 1.23
N ASN A 29 16.46 -3.04 0.44
CA ASN A 29 16.22 -2.75 -0.97
C ASN A 29 14.76 -2.40 -1.26
N LEU A 30 14.00 -2.06 -0.23
CA LEU A 30 12.62 -1.67 -0.42
C LEU A 30 12.52 -0.20 -0.79
N LYS A 31 11.62 0.10 -1.71
CA LYS A 31 11.36 1.47 -2.15
C LYS A 31 10.03 1.95 -1.62
N SER A 32 10.02 3.18 -1.12
CA SER A 32 8.76 3.81 -0.73
C SER A 32 7.94 4.16 -1.94
N THR A 33 6.63 4.09 -1.82
CA THR A 33 5.74 4.39 -2.91
C THR A 33 4.47 5.08 -2.42
N ARG A 34 3.74 5.64 -3.36
CA ARG A 34 2.49 6.32 -3.08
C ARG A 34 1.34 5.33 -3.14
N VAL A 35 0.52 5.36 -2.11
CA VAL A 35 -0.61 4.45 -2.03
C VAL A 35 -1.83 5.12 -2.63
N LYS A 36 -2.54 4.40 -3.48
CA LYS A 36 -3.83 4.84 -3.98
C LYS A 36 -4.96 4.14 -3.27
N ASN A 37 -4.83 2.83 -3.08
CA ASN A 37 -5.89 2.06 -2.48
C ASN A 37 -5.35 0.73 -1.98
N VAL A 38 -5.82 0.31 -0.82
CA VAL A 38 -5.51 -1.00 -0.25
C VAL A 38 -6.82 -1.70 0.06
N SER A 39 -6.93 -2.95 -0.36
CA SER A 39 -8.09 -3.77 -0.06
C SER A 39 -7.62 -5.13 0.44
N GLY A 40 -8.57 -5.98 0.81
CA GLY A 40 -8.22 -7.33 1.24
C GLY A 40 -7.58 -8.18 0.16
N GLY A 41 -7.84 -7.87 -1.12
CA GLY A 41 -7.34 -8.65 -2.23
C GLY A 41 -6.07 -8.11 -2.87
N GLY A 42 -5.73 -6.85 -2.61
CA GLY A 42 -4.56 -6.28 -3.26
C GLY A 42 -4.38 -4.81 -2.99
N VAL A 43 -3.51 -4.20 -3.78
CA VAL A 43 -3.13 -2.81 -3.59
C VAL A 43 -2.94 -2.14 -4.95
N LEU A 44 -3.30 -0.86 -5.01
CA LEU A 44 -3.02 0.01 -6.13
C LEU A 44 -2.04 1.07 -5.64
N PHE A 45 -0.91 1.19 -6.29
CA PHE A 45 0.14 2.11 -5.86
C PHE A 45 0.87 2.70 -7.05
N GLY A 46 1.62 3.78 -6.81
CA GLY A 46 2.44 4.40 -7.83
C GLY A 46 3.89 3.97 -7.70
N ALA A 47 4.45 3.42 -8.75
CA ALA A 47 5.84 3.01 -8.78
C ALA A 47 6.61 3.92 -9.74
N ASP A 48 7.87 4.18 -9.41
CA ASP A 48 8.73 5.02 -10.27
C ASP A 48 9.40 4.21 -11.37
N GLU A 49 9.13 2.91 -11.44
CA GLU A 49 9.66 2.03 -12.47
C GLU A 49 8.54 1.17 -13.02
N GLU A 50 8.74 0.68 -14.22
CA GLU A 50 7.76 -0.19 -14.86
C GLU A 50 7.95 -1.62 -14.39
N LEU A 51 7.04 -2.09 -13.54
CA LEU A 51 7.04 -3.46 -13.08
C LEU A 51 6.32 -4.33 -14.09
N LEU A 52 6.73 -5.59 -14.19
CA LEU A 52 6.18 -6.47 -15.21
C LEU A 52 4.98 -7.24 -14.66
N PRO A 53 3.85 -7.22 -15.37
CA PRO A 53 2.72 -8.08 -14.98
C PRO A 53 3.14 -9.54 -14.92
N GLY A 54 2.67 -10.22 -13.88
CA GLY A 54 3.05 -11.61 -13.63
C GLY A 54 4.23 -11.77 -12.70
N SER A 55 5.02 -10.72 -12.49
CA SER A 55 6.14 -10.81 -11.55
C SER A 55 5.64 -10.67 -10.12
N GLN A 56 6.42 -11.19 -9.20
CA GLN A 56 6.10 -11.13 -7.78
C GLN A 56 7.03 -10.17 -7.06
N ILE A 57 6.46 -9.47 -6.09
CA ILE A 57 7.18 -8.51 -5.28
C ILE A 57 6.84 -8.72 -3.82
N ILE A 58 7.67 -8.14 -2.95
CA ILE A 58 7.36 -8.03 -1.53
C ILE A 58 6.76 -6.66 -1.30
N LEU A 59 5.67 -6.62 -0.56
CA LEU A 59 5.05 -5.38 -0.11
C LEU A 59 5.12 -5.32 1.41
N SER A 60 5.53 -4.17 1.91
CA SER A 60 5.50 -3.87 3.33
C SER A 60 4.54 -2.71 3.51
N ILE A 61 3.44 -2.95 4.18
CA ILE A 61 2.35 -1.99 4.32
C ILE A 61 2.27 -1.57 5.78
N HIS A 62 2.45 -0.28 6.03
CA HIS A 62 2.40 0.27 7.37
C HIS A 62 1.21 1.20 7.49
N VAL A 63 0.41 1.01 8.53
CA VAL A 63 -0.64 1.97 8.85
C VAL A 63 0.00 3.11 9.61
N THR A 64 -0.02 4.31 9.03
CA THR A 64 0.60 5.48 9.63
C THR A 64 -0.36 6.30 10.46
N GLY A 65 -1.65 6.11 10.26
CA GLY A 65 -2.65 6.82 11.01
C GLY A 65 -4.01 6.69 10.38
N TRP A 66 -4.90 7.56 10.81
CA TRP A 66 -6.26 7.61 10.29
C TRP A 66 -6.59 9.04 9.91
N ARG A 67 -7.38 9.20 8.86
CA ARG A 67 -7.87 10.51 8.46
C ARG A 67 -9.38 10.57 8.65
N GLN A 68 -9.83 11.61 9.34
CA GLN A 68 -11.25 11.84 9.52
C GLN A 68 -11.85 12.50 8.28
N ALA A 69 -13.18 12.45 8.20
CA ALA A 69 -13.88 13.02 7.06
C ALA A 69 -13.63 14.53 6.91
N ASP A 70 -13.34 15.21 8.01
CA ASP A 70 -13.05 16.65 7.99
C ASP A 70 -11.60 16.97 7.60
N GLY A 71 -10.80 15.96 7.30
CA GLY A 71 -9.42 16.15 6.93
C GLY A 71 -8.42 16.04 8.08
N THR A 72 -8.88 15.92 9.30
CA THR A 72 -7.99 15.81 10.45
C THR A 72 -7.26 14.48 10.43
N PHE A 73 -5.94 14.53 10.59
CA PHE A 73 -5.12 13.34 10.62
C PHE A 73 -4.82 12.93 12.06
N ILE A 74 -5.04 11.67 12.35
CA ILE A 74 -4.75 11.09 13.65
C ILE A 74 -3.60 10.12 13.48
N PRO A 75 -2.39 10.47 13.93
CA PRO A 75 -1.23 9.59 13.73
C PRO A 75 -1.32 8.36 14.64
N VAL A 76 -0.66 7.30 14.20
CA VAL A 76 -0.45 6.13 15.04
C VAL A 76 0.62 6.48 16.07
N VAL A 77 0.24 6.38 17.35
CA VAL A 77 1.17 6.70 18.44
C VAL A 77 2.02 5.50 18.80
N ASP A 78 1.49 4.32 18.51
CA ASP A 78 2.17 3.07 18.83
C ASP A 78 2.77 2.51 17.55
N SER A 79 4.08 2.39 17.52
CA SER A 79 4.81 1.93 16.35
C SER A 79 5.01 0.41 16.35
N LYS A 80 4.20 -0.32 17.07
CA LYS A 80 4.35 -1.76 17.13
C LYS A 80 4.13 -2.42 15.78
N SER A 81 4.80 -3.53 15.58
CA SER A 81 4.83 -4.23 14.31
C SER A 81 3.48 -4.81 13.89
N GLU A 82 2.54 -4.90 14.79
CA GLU A 82 1.21 -5.39 14.45
C GLU A 82 0.46 -4.47 13.48
N LEU A 83 0.93 -3.24 13.32
CA LEU A 83 0.37 -2.31 12.34
C LEU A 83 1.10 -2.37 11.00
N CYS A 84 1.97 -3.35 10.85
CA CYS A 84 2.72 -3.58 9.62
C CYS A 84 2.32 -4.94 9.04
N LEU A 85 1.96 -4.94 7.77
CA LEU A 85 1.68 -6.17 7.03
C LEU A 85 2.74 -6.33 5.96
N LYS A 86 3.38 -7.49 5.96
CA LYS A 86 4.31 -7.85 4.89
C LYS A 86 3.69 -8.98 4.07
N ALA A 87 3.66 -8.81 2.77
CA ALA A 87 2.98 -9.76 1.90
C ALA A 87 3.73 -9.93 0.59
N ILE A 88 3.52 -11.08 -0.02
CA ILE A 88 3.96 -11.34 -1.39
C ILE A 88 2.78 -10.98 -2.28
N ALA A 89 3.05 -10.23 -3.34
CA ALA A 89 2.02 -9.82 -4.27
C ALA A 89 2.49 -10.06 -5.70
N GLU A 90 1.52 -10.31 -6.56
CA GLU A 90 1.76 -10.48 -7.99
C GLU A 90 1.29 -9.23 -8.71
N ILE A 91 2.13 -8.69 -9.59
CA ILE A 91 1.77 -7.55 -10.41
C ILE A 91 0.75 -8.00 -11.44
N VAL A 92 -0.42 -7.34 -11.47
CA VAL A 92 -1.49 -7.69 -12.39
C VAL A 92 -1.72 -6.64 -13.45
N ARG A 93 -1.35 -5.39 -13.18
CA ARG A 93 -1.56 -4.31 -14.14
C ARG A 93 -0.60 -3.18 -13.89
N VAL A 94 -0.09 -2.59 -14.98
CA VAL A 94 0.80 -1.44 -14.93
C VAL A 94 0.35 -0.46 -15.99
N GLU A 95 0.11 0.80 -15.60
CA GLU A 95 -0.26 1.85 -16.52
C GLU A 95 0.62 3.08 -16.26
N HIS A 96 1.22 3.60 -17.32
CA HIS A 96 2.02 4.82 -17.20
C HIS A 96 1.10 6.03 -17.11
N ASP A 97 1.39 6.89 -16.14
CA ASP A 97 0.69 8.15 -15.98
C ASP A 97 1.64 9.28 -16.39
N PRO A 98 1.48 9.82 -17.61
CA PRO A 98 2.43 10.82 -18.09
C PRO A 98 2.34 12.15 -17.33
N GLU A 99 1.19 12.45 -16.75
CA GLU A 99 1.04 13.70 -15.99
C GLU A 99 1.77 13.64 -14.66
N LEU A 100 1.73 12.49 -14.01
CA LEU A 100 2.33 12.34 -12.69
C LEU A 100 3.73 11.77 -12.75
N GLY A 101 4.13 11.24 -13.91
CA GLY A 101 5.49 10.72 -14.11
C GLY A 101 5.78 9.41 -13.40
N TYR A 102 4.75 8.65 -13.08
CA TYR A 102 4.94 7.34 -12.46
C TYR A 102 4.03 6.32 -13.12
N TYR A 103 4.19 5.07 -12.68
CA TYR A 103 3.39 3.95 -13.18
C TYR A 103 2.36 3.56 -12.13
N ARG A 104 1.09 3.61 -12.51
CA ARG A 104 0.03 3.08 -11.65
C ARG A 104 0.07 1.57 -11.73
N THR A 105 0.30 0.93 -10.59
CA THR A 105 0.57 -0.48 -10.52
C THR A 105 -0.45 -1.14 -9.64
N GLY A 106 -1.13 -2.15 -10.17
CA GLY A 106 -2.03 -2.98 -9.42
C GLY A 106 -1.39 -4.31 -9.12
N ALA A 107 -1.45 -4.73 -7.86
CA ALA A 107 -0.91 -6.01 -7.43
C ALA A 107 -1.93 -6.71 -6.56
N ARG A 108 -2.02 -8.03 -6.71
CA ARG A 108 -2.89 -8.83 -5.85
C ARG A 108 -2.05 -9.60 -4.85
N PHE A 109 -2.58 -9.74 -3.65
CA PHE A 109 -1.88 -10.48 -2.61
C PHE A 109 -1.95 -11.97 -2.93
N VAL A 110 -0.81 -12.65 -2.87
CA VAL A 110 -0.75 -14.10 -3.07
C VAL A 110 -0.28 -14.83 -1.82
N GLY A 111 0.34 -14.13 -0.88
CA GLY A 111 0.77 -14.76 0.35
C GLY A 111 1.14 -13.73 1.40
N ARG A 112 1.02 -14.12 2.64
CA ARG A 112 1.39 -13.29 3.76
C ARG A 112 2.71 -13.79 4.34
N VAL A 113 3.59 -12.87 4.67
CA VAL A 113 4.87 -13.18 5.30
C VAL A 113 4.75 -12.91 6.78
N HIS A 114 5.10 -13.89 7.58
CA HIS A 114 5.07 -13.77 9.03
C HIS A 114 6.42 -13.48 9.63
#